data_ed3ef58b228f5383136c08ec545a14c5
#
_entry.id   ed3ef58b228f5383136c08ec545a14c5
#
_cell.length_a   1.000
_cell.length_b   1.000
_cell.length_c   1.000
_cell.angle_alpha   90.00
_cell.angle_beta   90.00
_cell.angle_gamma   90.00
#
_symmetry.space_group_name_H-M   'P 1'
#
loop_
_entity.id
_entity.type
_entity.pdbx_description
1 polymer ?
#
loop_
_entity_poly.entity_id
_entity_poly.type
_entity_poly.pdbx_seq_one_letter_code
_entity_poly.pdbx_strand_id
1 'polypeptide(L)'
;MQVWRLARSVYPALDGEGARRYGGRWNAPGTPVVYTAASLSLAALELLVHLNPDQLPEDLMAYAIDIPDGLAVQRLGVEELPEGWDRRAEDADLRRLGQAWASAGDSPVLNVPSAVIPEERNVLINPRHPDASDVT
;
A
#
# COMPACT_ATOMS: atom_id res chain seq x y z
N MET A 1 -6.82 6.25 -12.53
CA MET A 1 -5.47 6.45 -11.94
C MET A 1 -4.69 5.17 -12.07
N GLN A 2 -3.49 5.23 -12.59
CA GLN A 2 -2.60 4.07 -12.65
C GLN A 2 -1.61 4.12 -11.48
N VAL A 3 -1.47 2.99 -10.79
CA VAL A 3 -0.51 2.82 -9.70
C VAL A 3 0.33 1.55 -9.94
N TRP A 4 1.38 1.38 -9.17
CA TRP A 4 2.37 0.33 -9.43
C TRP A 4 2.65 -0.50 -8.20
N ARG A 5 2.86 -1.79 -8.42
CA ARG A 5 3.27 -2.75 -7.40
C ARG A 5 4.37 -3.64 -7.94
N LEU A 6 5.42 -3.82 -7.16
CA LEU A 6 6.44 -4.83 -7.40
C LEU A 6 6.16 -6.02 -6.48
N ALA A 7 5.97 -7.18 -7.06
CA ALA A 7 5.65 -8.39 -6.29
C ALA A 7 6.11 -9.63 -7.05
N ARG A 8 6.22 -10.74 -6.33
CA ARG A 8 6.56 -12.03 -6.95
C ARG A 8 5.41 -12.54 -7.80
N SER A 9 5.73 -13.04 -8.99
CA SER A 9 4.73 -13.53 -9.95
C SER A 9 3.96 -14.76 -9.47
N VAL A 10 4.50 -15.49 -8.48
CA VAL A 10 3.85 -16.68 -7.91
C VAL A 10 2.64 -16.37 -7.04
N TYR A 11 2.47 -15.10 -6.64
CA TYR A 11 1.35 -14.68 -5.80
C TYR A 11 0.41 -13.74 -6.56
N PRO A 12 -0.92 -13.79 -6.29
CA PRO A 12 -1.85 -12.81 -6.86
C PRO A 12 -1.46 -11.39 -6.46
N ALA A 13 -1.56 -10.45 -7.40
CA ALA A 13 -1.13 -9.08 -7.19
C ALA A 13 -2.13 -8.26 -6.35
N LEU A 14 -3.41 -8.64 -6.33
CA LEU A 14 -4.51 -7.80 -5.80
C LEU A 14 -5.27 -8.41 -4.62
N ASP A 15 -4.78 -9.48 -4.00
CA ASP A 15 -5.48 -10.11 -2.87
C ASP A 15 -5.08 -9.58 -1.49
N GLY A 16 -3.97 -8.87 -1.38
CA GLY A 16 -3.49 -8.32 -0.11
C GLY A 16 -3.05 -9.38 0.91
N GLU A 17 -2.79 -10.58 0.48
CA GLU A 17 -2.54 -11.72 1.38
C GLU A 17 -1.24 -11.59 2.15
N GLY A 18 -0.18 -11.04 1.54
CA GLY A 18 1.08 -10.80 2.24
C GLY A 18 0.92 -9.87 3.42
N ALA A 19 0.21 -8.77 3.23
CA ALA A 19 -0.07 -7.81 4.31
C ALA A 19 -1.00 -8.43 5.37
N ARG A 20 -1.96 -9.27 4.96
CA ARG A 20 -2.82 -9.97 5.90
C ARG A 20 -2.01 -10.90 6.83
N ARG A 21 -1.01 -11.56 6.31
CA ARG A 21 -0.20 -12.52 7.09
C ARG A 21 0.80 -11.83 8.00
N TYR A 22 1.50 -10.81 7.49
CA TYR A 22 2.67 -10.25 8.17
C TYR A 22 2.45 -8.84 8.69
N GLY A 23 1.34 -8.19 8.32
CA GLY A 23 1.13 -6.79 8.62
C GLY A 23 1.97 -5.89 7.71
N GLY A 24 1.80 -4.59 7.88
CA GLY A 24 2.53 -3.56 7.18
C GLY A 24 2.45 -2.25 7.93
N ARG A 25 2.94 -1.18 7.32
CA ARG A 25 2.96 0.13 7.98
C ARG A 25 1.56 0.60 8.38
N TRP A 26 0.55 0.28 7.56
CA TRP A 26 -0.82 0.78 7.71
C TRP A 26 -1.82 -0.30 8.12
N ASN A 27 -1.37 -1.52 8.39
CA ASN A 27 -2.27 -2.60 8.81
C ASN A 27 -1.59 -3.55 9.79
N ALA A 28 -2.39 -4.10 10.69
CA ALA A 28 -1.99 -5.22 11.54
C ALA A 28 -2.26 -6.56 10.83
N PRO A 29 -1.59 -7.66 11.22
CA PRO A 29 -1.93 -8.99 10.72
C PRO A 29 -3.42 -9.30 10.89
N GLY A 30 -4.01 -9.95 9.88
CA GLY A 30 -5.43 -10.30 9.84
C GLY A 30 -6.23 -9.48 8.84
N THR A 31 -5.77 -8.29 8.48
CA THR A 31 -6.44 -7.40 7.53
C THR A 31 -5.66 -7.36 6.22
N PRO A 32 -6.24 -7.77 5.08
CA PRO A 32 -5.55 -7.67 3.80
C PRO A 32 -5.52 -6.22 3.32
N VAL A 33 -4.39 -5.82 2.77
CA VAL A 33 -4.20 -4.52 2.12
C VAL A 33 -3.26 -4.71 0.94
N VAL A 34 -3.64 -4.16 -0.20
CA VAL A 34 -2.76 -4.11 -1.37
C VAL A 34 -1.98 -2.80 -1.34
N TYR A 35 -0.68 -2.88 -1.16
CA TYR A 35 0.21 -1.72 -1.13
C TYR A 35 0.72 -1.42 -2.53
N THR A 36 0.49 -0.19 -3.00
CA THR A 36 0.98 0.29 -4.28
C THR A 36 1.67 1.64 -4.15
N ALA A 37 2.36 2.06 -5.19
CA ALA A 37 2.99 3.37 -5.28
C ALA A 37 2.47 4.14 -6.49
N ALA A 38 2.48 5.46 -6.41
CA ALA A 38 2.00 6.32 -7.49
C ALA A 38 2.87 6.22 -8.76
N SER A 39 4.13 5.76 -8.61
CA SER A 39 5.04 5.55 -9.73
C SER A 39 5.80 4.24 -9.56
N LEU A 40 6.27 3.68 -10.67
CA LEU A 40 7.09 2.47 -10.64
C LEU A 40 8.44 2.75 -9.96
N SER A 41 9.00 3.94 -10.16
CA SER A 41 10.28 4.31 -9.53
C SER A 41 10.16 4.38 -8.01
N LEU A 42 9.05 4.89 -7.48
CA LEU A 42 8.80 4.88 -6.05
C LEU A 42 8.66 3.45 -5.52
N ALA A 43 7.90 2.60 -6.21
CA ALA A 43 7.76 1.19 -5.83
C ALA A 43 9.12 0.49 -5.78
N ALA A 44 9.98 0.74 -6.76
CA ALA A 44 11.33 0.18 -6.81
C ALA A 44 12.20 0.68 -5.65
N LEU A 45 12.15 1.98 -5.37
CA LEU A 45 12.94 2.57 -4.29
C LEU A 45 12.50 2.02 -2.92
N GLU A 46 11.21 1.90 -2.68
CA GLU A 46 10.68 1.33 -1.44
C GLU A 46 11.10 -0.11 -1.24
N LEU A 47 11.13 -0.89 -2.32
CA LEU A 47 11.62 -2.27 -2.26
C LEU A 47 13.11 -2.32 -1.91
N LEU A 48 13.92 -1.46 -2.55
CA LEU A 48 15.38 -1.46 -2.38
C LEU A 48 15.82 -1.02 -0.98
N VAL A 49 15.07 -0.17 -0.30
CA VAL A 49 15.44 0.24 1.06
C VAL A 49 15.19 -0.85 2.10
N HIS A 50 14.42 -1.87 1.74
CA HIS A 50 14.08 -3.00 2.63
C HIS A 50 14.78 -4.30 2.26
N LEU A 51 15.40 -4.40 1.08
CA LEU A 51 16.06 -5.61 0.59
C LEU A 51 17.49 -5.33 0.17
N ASN A 52 18.40 -6.28 0.43
CA ASN A 52 19.71 -6.29 -0.22
C ASN A 52 19.54 -6.67 -1.70
N PRO A 53 20.32 -6.08 -2.63
CA PRO A 53 20.27 -6.45 -4.04
C PRO A 53 20.43 -7.96 -4.29
N ASP A 54 21.21 -8.66 -3.44
CA ASP A 54 21.41 -10.10 -3.54
C ASP A 54 20.19 -10.92 -3.14
N GLN A 55 19.18 -10.29 -2.51
CA GLN A 55 17.95 -10.94 -2.04
C GLN A 55 16.76 -10.70 -2.95
N LEU A 56 16.95 -10.03 -4.10
CA LEU A 56 15.86 -9.79 -5.04
C LEU A 56 15.38 -11.11 -5.64
N PRO A 57 14.06 -11.41 -5.56
CA PRO A 57 13.51 -12.60 -6.21
C PRO A 57 13.67 -12.55 -7.72
N GLU A 58 13.98 -13.69 -8.35
CA GLU A 58 14.09 -13.78 -9.81
C GLU A 58 12.75 -13.60 -10.52
N ASP A 59 11.66 -13.91 -9.83
CA ASP A 59 10.29 -13.81 -10.35
C ASP A 59 9.61 -12.48 -9.99
N LEU A 60 10.38 -11.45 -9.66
CA LEU A 60 9.84 -10.13 -9.36
C LEU A 60 9.23 -9.50 -10.61
N MET A 61 7.97 -9.07 -10.50
CA MET A 61 7.21 -8.46 -11.59
C MET A 61 6.72 -7.08 -11.21
N ALA A 62 6.67 -6.19 -12.21
CA ALA A 62 6.03 -4.89 -12.08
C ALA A 62 4.59 -4.99 -12.58
N TYR A 63 3.65 -4.66 -11.71
CA TYR A 63 2.23 -4.65 -12.03
C TYR A 63 1.75 -3.21 -12.16
N ALA A 64 1.25 -2.86 -13.34
CA ALA A 64 0.51 -1.62 -13.55
C ALA A 64 -0.95 -1.90 -13.17
N ILE A 65 -1.45 -1.17 -12.19
CA ILE A 65 -2.79 -1.39 -11.64
C ILE A 65 -3.64 -0.18 -11.96
N ASP A 66 -4.78 -0.40 -12.59
CA ASP A 66 -5.71 0.66 -12.93
C ASP A 66 -6.81 0.77 -11.87
N ILE A 67 -6.94 1.98 -11.30
CA ILE A 67 -7.98 2.33 -10.36
C ILE A 67 -8.94 3.28 -11.10
N PRO A 68 -10.20 2.86 -11.35
CA PRO A 68 -11.17 3.74 -12.02
C PRO A 68 -11.37 5.06 -11.31
N ASP A 69 -11.50 6.15 -12.07
CA ASP A 69 -11.66 7.50 -11.50
C ASP A 69 -12.94 7.68 -10.68
N GLY A 70 -13.93 6.83 -10.90
CA GLY A 70 -15.20 6.87 -10.15
C GLY A 70 -15.14 6.27 -8.75
N LEU A 71 -14.04 5.58 -8.39
CA LEU A 71 -13.92 5.00 -7.05
C LEU A 71 -13.64 6.07 -6.01
N ALA A 72 -14.23 5.89 -4.82
CA ALA A 72 -13.97 6.78 -3.70
C ALA A 72 -12.54 6.58 -3.18
N VAL A 73 -11.84 7.70 -2.95
CA VAL A 73 -10.47 7.70 -2.42
C VAL A 73 -10.45 8.57 -1.16
N GLN A 74 -10.06 7.97 -0.04
CA GLN A 74 -9.73 8.74 1.16
C GLN A 74 -8.27 9.16 1.08
N ARG A 75 -7.97 10.40 1.49
CA ARG A 75 -6.61 10.94 1.44
C ARG A 75 -6.17 11.39 2.82
N LEU A 76 -4.96 11.00 3.22
CA LEU A 76 -4.29 11.52 4.41
C LEU A 76 -3.09 12.36 3.97
N GLY A 77 -3.00 13.57 4.52
CA GLY A 77 -1.83 14.43 4.35
C GLY A 77 -0.80 14.24 5.46
N VAL A 78 0.42 14.69 5.23
CA VAL A 78 1.50 14.62 6.23
C VAL A 78 1.10 15.32 7.52
N GLU A 79 0.34 16.41 7.43
CA GLU A 79 -0.15 17.20 8.56
C GLU A 79 -1.09 16.43 9.50
N GLU A 80 -1.69 15.34 9.02
CA GLU A 80 -2.57 14.49 9.81
C GLU A 80 -1.84 13.36 10.53
N LEU A 81 -0.54 13.21 10.28
CA LEU A 81 0.26 12.11 10.82
C LEU A 81 1.08 12.55 12.04
N PRO A 82 1.35 11.64 12.97
CA PRO A 82 2.16 11.99 14.15
C PRO A 82 3.60 12.33 13.75
N GLU A 83 4.25 13.16 14.56
CA GLU A 83 5.65 13.48 14.36
C GLU A 83 6.51 12.21 14.36
N GLY A 84 7.45 12.11 13.41
CA GLY A 84 8.35 10.97 13.29
C GLY A 84 7.71 9.75 12.63
N TRP A 85 6.55 9.90 12.00
CA TRP A 85 5.80 8.81 11.36
C TRP A 85 6.61 8.06 10.30
N ASP A 86 7.52 8.73 9.61
CA ASP A 86 8.32 8.16 8.53
C ASP A 86 9.60 7.46 8.98
N ARG A 87 9.92 7.52 10.27
CA ARG A 87 11.19 7.00 10.83
C ARG A 87 11.09 5.61 11.40
N ARG A 88 9.87 5.10 11.65
CA ARG A 88 9.64 3.81 12.29
C ARG A 88 9.01 2.84 11.30
N ALA A 89 9.60 1.65 11.20
CA ALA A 89 9.04 0.58 10.36
C ALA A 89 7.68 0.11 10.91
N GLU A 90 7.51 0.17 12.22
CA GLU A 90 6.28 -0.21 12.90
C GLU A 90 5.80 0.95 13.76
N ASP A 91 4.70 1.55 13.36
CA ASP A 91 4.07 2.64 14.08
C ASP A 91 2.62 2.26 14.40
N ALA A 92 2.30 2.15 15.69
CA ALA A 92 0.97 1.77 16.14
C ALA A 92 -0.09 2.80 15.72
N ASP A 93 0.27 4.08 15.62
CA ASP A 93 -0.67 5.12 15.21
C ASP A 93 -1.02 5.02 13.72
N LEU A 94 -0.03 4.74 12.86
CA LEU A 94 -0.29 4.53 11.44
C LEU A 94 -1.13 3.28 11.20
N ARG A 95 -0.84 2.21 11.93
CA ARG A 95 -1.65 0.98 11.85
C ARG A 95 -3.10 1.23 12.25
N ARG A 96 -3.33 2.03 13.30
CA ARG A 96 -4.70 2.39 13.71
C ARG A 96 -5.43 3.19 12.65
N LEU A 97 -4.76 4.14 12.01
CA LEU A 97 -5.36 4.92 10.93
C LEU A 97 -5.75 4.03 9.75
N GLY A 98 -4.87 3.16 9.32
CA GLY A 98 -5.15 2.22 8.24
C GLY A 98 -6.22 1.19 8.60
N GLN A 99 -6.19 0.67 9.83
CA GLN A 99 -7.23 -0.25 10.32
C GLN A 99 -8.61 0.42 10.37
N ALA A 100 -8.66 1.67 10.82
CA ALA A 100 -9.92 2.42 10.86
C ALA A 100 -10.50 2.60 9.45
N TRP A 101 -9.66 2.94 8.48
CA TRP A 101 -10.09 3.03 7.08
C TRP A 101 -10.60 1.69 6.56
N ALA A 102 -9.84 0.61 6.75
CA ALA A 102 -10.23 -0.71 6.25
C ALA A 102 -11.52 -1.21 6.91
N SER A 103 -11.69 -0.98 8.21
CA SER A 103 -12.86 -1.41 8.96
C SER A 103 -14.11 -0.57 8.67
N ALA A 104 -13.94 0.73 8.43
CA ALA A 104 -15.06 1.62 8.11
C ALA A 104 -15.69 1.27 6.76
N GLY A 105 -14.88 0.88 5.78
CA GLY A 105 -15.37 0.45 4.48
C GLY A 105 -16.02 1.57 3.65
N ASP A 106 -15.72 2.84 3.96
CA ASP A 106 -16.30 3.98 3.25
C ASP A 106 -15.68 4.19 1.87
N SER A 107 -14.43 3.80 1.70
CA SER A 107 -13.72 3.91 0.43
C SER A 107 -12.82 2.69 0.19
N PRO A 108 -12.74 2.21 -1.05
CA PRO A 108 -11.84 1.09 -1.38
C PRO A 108 -10.37 1.48 -1.42
N VAL A 109 -10.06 2.78 -1.45
CA VAL A 109 -8.71 3.29 -1.67
C VAL A 109 -8.34 4.32 -0.61
N LEU A 110 -7.13 4.18 -0.07
CA LEU A 110 -6.53 5.14 0.87
C LEU A 110 -5.21 5.64 0.27
N ASN A 111 -5.12 6.94 0.06
CA ASN A 111 -3.95 7.61 -0.47
C ASN A 111 -3.18 8.26 0.69
N VAL A 112 -1.92 7.85 0.87
CA VAL A 112 -1.08 8.25 2.01
C VAL A 112 0.30 8.70 1.54
N PRO A 113 1.02 9.52 2.32
CA PRO A 113 2.40 9.85 1.97
C PRO A 113 3.33 8.63 2.10
N SER A 114 4.33 8.56 1.22
CA SER A 114 5.37 7.55 1.32
C SER A 114 6.32 7.87 2.47
N ALA A 115 6.69 6.86 3.25
CA ALA A 115 7.68 7.03 4.32
C ALA A 115 9.10 7.20 3.77
N VAL A 116 9.35 6.75 2.53
CA VAL A 116 10.65 6.87 1.88
C VAL A 116 10.81 8.25 1.23
N ILE A 117 9.79 8.69 0.49
CA ILE A 117 9.74 10.01 -0.17
C ILE A 117 8.41 10.67 0.24
N PRO A 118 8.38 11.47 1.34
CA PRO A 118 7.13 12.03 1.86
C PRO A 118 6.35 12.93 0.88
N GLU A 119 7.02 13.46 -0.13
CA GLU A 119 6.40 14.25 -1.19
C GLU A 119 5.64 13.39 -2.21
N GLU A 120 5.87 12.09 -2.22
CA GLU A 120 5.21 11.15 -3.11
C GLU A 120 4.21 10.29 -2.34
N ARG A 121 3.36 9.56 -3.08
CA ARG A 121 2.19 8.91 -2.49
C ARG A 121 2.25 7.40 -2.64
N ASN A 122 1.84 6.71 -1.57
CA ASN A 122 1.41 5.33 -1.65
C ASN A 122 -0.11 5.27 -1.76
N VAL A 123 -0.59 4.29 -2.49
CA VAL A 123 -2.02 4.08 -2.68
C VAL A 123 -2.36 2.68 -2.18
N LEU A 124 -3.17 2.61 -1.15
CA LEU A 124 -3.58 1.36 -0.52
C LEU A 124 -4.95 0.97 -1.01
N ILE A 125 -5.15 -0.31 -1.31
CA ILE A 125 -6.43 -0.83 -1.79
C ILE A 125 -6.92 -1.86 -0.78
N ASN A 126 -8.20 -1.72 -0.37
CA ASN A 126 -8.86 -2.70 0.48
C ASN A 126 -9.52 -3.76 -0.40
N PRO A 127 -8.95 -4.95 -0.55
CA PRO A 127 -9.51 -5.97 -1.45
C PRO A 127 -10.84 -6.54 -0.96
N ARG A 128 -11.22 -6.29 0.29
CA ARG A 128 -12.52 -6.71 0.84
C ARG A 128 -13.64 -5.73 0.57
N HIS A 129 -13.33 -4.52 0.09
CA HIS A 129 -14.36 -3.54 -0.26
C HIS A 129 -15.09 -4.00 -1.54
N PRO A 130 -16.43 -3.90 -1.59
CA PRO A 130 -17.18 -4.33 -2.79
C PRO A 130 -16.70 -3.69 -4.09
N ASP A 131 -16.38 -2.40 -4.05
CA ASP A 131 -15.95 -1.67 -5.24
C ASP A 131 -14.51 -1.99 -5.66
N ALA A 132 -13.74 -2.70 -4.84
CA ALA A 132 -12.38 -3.11 -5.20
C ALA A 132 -12.35 -4.10 -6.38
N SER A 133 -13.46 -4.75 -6.69
CA SER A 133 -13.56 -5.61 -7.87
C SER A 133 -13.39 -4.87 -9.19
N ASP A 134 -13.57 -3.56 -9.19
CA ASP A 134 -13.38 -2.71 -10.37
C ASP A 134 -11.90 -2.35 -10.61
N VAL A 135 -11.03 -2.63 -9.66
CA VAL A 135 -9.59 -2.41 -9.78
C VAL A 135 -8.97 -3.54 -10.60
N THR A 136 -8.22 -3.22 -11.59
CA THR A 136 -7.52 -4.15 -12.48
C THR A 136 -6.06 -3.76 -12.64
#